data_a4557be82de89b351a71667c1c9e671f
#
_entry.id   a4557be82de89b351a71667c1c9e671f
#
_cell.length_a   1.000
_cell.length_b   1.000
_cell.length_c   1.000
_cell.angle_alpha   90.00
_cell.angle_beta   90.00
_cell.angle_gamma   90.00
#
_symmetry.space_group_name_H-M   'P 1'
#
loop_
_entity.id
_entity.type
_entity.pdbx_description
1 polymer ?
#
loop_
_entity_poly.entity_id
_entity_poly.type
_entity_poly.pdbx_seq_one_letter_code
_entity_poly.pdbx_strand_id
1 'polypeptide(L)'
;MMVEPAQGYGEEELLMHRTSQATTRILVVALIGVATLLSPTTSSAQESVETVALFDAGALETPENIAIDKRNNKYISLALTGEIRKIAPDGTQSTFARLPLGAPPLTFCGSFFAGLTGITLDEHDNLYANLASCDPNSRGMWKLPRKGEPERIAALALEALPNGIVHHRGNLYAADSALGVIWKVSDEGGTPEVWARGEELAVEGVGLPGPNGLKLFEGEMYVSNPSQTTIVAIKVAPDGGAGASRIHARGVFCDDFAFDVRGSLYCGTDPFNTLLRIAPDGSVETLLTDVDGLDGPTAAAFGHRGDRFGLYVTNAAFPFFPQPPPRRPSLMRVSLDVPGDLLP
;
A
#
# COMPACT_ATOMS: atom_id res chain seq x y z
N MET A 1 -6.17 9.40 -65.26
CA MET A 1 -5.85 8.12 -65.92
C MET A 1 -6.29 7.07 -64.94
N MET A 2 -7.58 6.66 -64.92
CA MET A 2 -8.18 5.58 -65.74
C MET A 2 -7.20 4.38 -65.75
N VAL A 3 -7.56 3.21 -65.24
CA VAL A 3 -8.61 2.29 -65.67
C VAL A 3 -8.78 1.19 -64.58
N GLU A 4 -10.01 0.91 -64.22
CA GLU A 4 -10.59 -0.38 -63.86
C GLU A 4 -10.62 -1.36 -65.06
N PRO A 5 -11.29 -2.54 -65.00
CA PRO A 5 -11.53 -3.60 -64.03
C PRO A 5 -11.40 -5.02 -64.63
N ALA A 6 -11.92 -6.07 -64.00
CA ALA A 6 -12.73 -7.19 -64.52
C ALA A 6 -12.45 -8.50 -63.76
N GLN A 7 -13.45 -9.09 -63.09
CA GLN A 7 -14.43 -10.11 -63.54
C GLN A 7 -13.79 -11.46 -63.85
N GLY A 8 -14.24 -12.59 -63.44
CA GLY A 8 -15.52 -13.09 -63.13
C GLY A 8 -15.56 -14.62 -63.05
N TYR A 9 -16.61 -15.14 -62.47
CA TYR A 9 -17.43 -16.36 -62.77
C TYR A 9 -16.83 -17.78 -62.78
N GLY A 10 -17.58 -18.70 -62.18
CA GLY A 10 -17.62 -20.10 -62.49
C GLY A 10 -18.33 -20.98 -61.44
N GLU A 11 -19.68 -20.93 -61.39
CA GLU A 11 -20.49 -22.05 -60.88
C GLU A 11 -20.45 -23.20 -61.86
N GLU A 12 -20.48 -24.46 -61.33
CA GLU A 12 -21.19 -25.55 -62.00
C GLU A 12 -21.55 -26.66 -61.01
N GLU A 13 -22.86 -26.97 -61.03
CA GLU A 13 -23.56 -28.14 -60.50
C GLU A 13 -23.14 -29.42 -61.25
N LEU A 14 -23.34 -30.57 -60.67
CA LEU A 14 -24.24 -31.66 -61.12
C LEU A 14 -24.18 -32.96 -60.29
N LEU A 15 -25.30 -33.30 -59.76
CA LEU A 15 -26.21 -34.47 -59.92
C LEU A 15 -25.71 -35.88 -59.51
N MET A 16 -26.41 -36.34 -58.51
CA MET A 16 -27.04 -37.66 -58.28
C MET A 16 -26.40 -38.97 -58.81
N HIS A 17 -26.25 -39.94 -57.92
CA HIS A 17 -26.78 -41.30 -58.13
C HIS A 17 -27.23 -41.98 -56.81
N ARG A 18 -28.49 -42.38 -56.84
CA ARG A 18 -29.12 -43.28 -55.83
C ARG A 18 -28.68 -44.73 -56.11
N THR A 19 -28.38 -45.49 -55.05
CA THR A 19 -28.71 -46.90 -54.97
C THR A 19 -29.05 -47.28 -53.51
N SER A 20 -30.25 -47.82 -53.41
CA SER A 20 -30.86 -48.41 -52.25
C SER A 20 -30.23 -49.77 -51.94
N GLN A 21 -29.93 -50.05 -50.65
CA GLN A 21 -30.08 -51.37 -50.10
C GLN A 21 -30.39 -51.30 -48.58
N ALA A 22 -31.49 -51.93 -48.24
CA ALA A 22 -31.92 -52.12 -46.87
C ALA A 22 -31.12 -53.25 -46.24
N THR A 23 -30.74 -53.15 -44.97
CA THR A 23 -30.67 -54.29 -44.08
C THR A 23 -30.51 -53.87 -42.60
N THR A 24 -31.42 -54.36 -41.80
CA THR A 24 -31.32 -54.79 -40.39
C THR A 24 -30.89 -53.79 -39.31
N ARG A 25 -31.88 -53.29 -38.58
CA ARG A 25 -31.71 -52.54 -37.31
C ARG A 25 -31.30 -53.53 -36.21
N ILE A 26 -30.11 -53.36 -35.67
CA ILE A 26 -29.73 -53.82 -34.35
C ILE A 26 -29.74 -52.60 -33.43
N LEU A 27 -30.68 -52.64 -32.48
CA LEU A 27 -30.83 -51.59 -31.45
C LEU A 27 -29.80 -51.90 -30.36
N VAL A 28 -28.66 -51.17 -30.38
CA VAL A 28 -27.72 -51.11 -29.24
C VAL A 28 -28.08 -49.89 -28.42
N VAL A 29 -28.73 -50.14 -27.27
CA VAL A 29 -28.97 -49.11 -26.25
C VAL A 29 -27.63 -48.87 -25.52
N ALA A 30 -26.90 -47.87 -25.93
CA ALA A 30 -25.76 -47.39 -25.17
C ALA A 30 -26.27 -46.46 -24.04
N LEU A 31 -26.24 -46.98 -22.80
CA LEU A 31 -26.36 -46.13 -21.61
C LEU A 31 -25.14 -45.22 -21.54
N ILE A 32 -25.28 -43.98 -21.99
CA ILE A 32 -24.31 -42.92 -21.73
C ILE A 32 -24.58 -42.43 -20.30
N GLY A 33 -23.82 -42.95 -19.35
CA GLY A 33 -23.72 -42.40 -18.01
C GLY A 33 -23.10 -41.00 -18.09
N VAL A 34 -23.91 -39.95 -17.96
CA VAL A 34 -23.42 -38.59 -17.76
C VAL A 34 -22.84 -38.53 -16.36
N ALA A 35 -21.53 -38.75 -16.21
CA ALA A 35 -20.81 -38.40 -15.03
C ALA A 35 -20.70 -36.87 -15.02
N THR A 36 -21.60 -36.20 -14.30
CA THR A 36 -21.42 -34.80 -13.92
C THR A 36 -20.21 -34.72 -13.02
N LEU A 37 -19.06 -34.34 -13.59
CA LEU A 37 -17.90 -33.86 -12.85
C LEU A 37 -18.34 -32.55 -12.15
N LEU A 38 -18.79 -32.69 -10.90
CA LEU A 38 -18.86 -31.58 -9.98
C LEU A 38 -17.41 -31.10 -9.74
N SER A 39 -16.95 -30.15 -10.55
CA SER A 39 -15.77 -29.38 -10.21
C SER A 39 -16.09 -28.72 -8.87
N PRO A 40 -15.22 -28.84 -7.84
CA PRO A 40 -15.39 -28.06 -6.64
C PRO A 40 -15.25 -26.60 -7.06
N THR A 41 -16.36 -25.87 -7.07
CA THR A 41 -16.29 -24.41 -7.05
C THR A 41 -15.63 -24.08 -5.73
N THR A 42 -14.33 -23.77 -5.76
CA THR A 42 -13.69 -23.03 -4.68
C THR A 42 -14.40 -21.68 -4.65
N SER A 43 -15.40 -21.56 -3.77
CA SER A 43 -15.92 -20.27 -3.36
C SER A 43 -14.72 -19.54 -2.77
N SER A 44 -14.12 -18.63 -3.52
CA SER A 44 -13.28 -17.62 -2.93
C SER A 44 -14.18 -16.90 -1.92
N ALA A 45 -13.83 -16.93 -0.65
CA ALA A 45 -14.52 -16.12 0.33
C ALA A 45 -14.47 -14.69 -0.23
N GLN A 46 -15.64 -14.12 -0.51
CA GLN A 46 -15.74 -12.76 -1.00
C GLN A 46 -15.15 -11.86 0.10
N GLU A 47 -14.11 -11.13 -0.22
CA GLU A 47 -13.49 -10.20 0.70
C GLU A 47 -14.54 -9.22 1.20
N SER A 48 -14.80 -9.23 2.51
CA SER A 48 -15.75 -8.27 3.08
C SER A 48 -15.01 -6.97 3.37
N VAL A 49 -15.56 -5.87 2.86
CA VAL A 49 -15.02 -4.52 3.04
C VAL A 49 -15.97 -3.72 3.91
N GLU A 50 -15.47 -3.06 4.94
CA GLU A 50 -16.26 -2.21 5.83
C GLU A 50 -15.55 -0.88 6.11
N THR A 51 -16.30 0.20 6.23
CA THR A 51 -15.79 1.50 6.70
C THR A 51 -15.78 1.51 8.22
N VAL A 52 -14.59 1.61 8.79
CA VAL A 52 -14.36 1.63 10.26
C VAL A 52 -14.52 3.03 10.82
N ALA A 53 -14.02 4.03 10.10
CA ALA A 53 -14.11 5.43 10.51
C ALA A 53 -14.16 6.35 9.28
N LEU A 54 -14.86 7.48 9.44
CA LEU A 54 -14.83 8.59 8.49
C LEU A 54 -14.09 9.77 9.13
N PHE A 55 -13.43 10.56 8.27
CA PHE A 55 -12.73 11.78 8.65
C PHE A 55 -13.34 12.97 7.89
N ASP A 56 -13.13 14.18 8.40
CA ASP A 56 -13.71 15.39 7.83
C ASP A 56 -12.84 15.96 6.71
N ALA A 57 -13.26 15.76 5.46
CA ALA A 57 -12.58 16.32 4.30
C ALA A 57 -12.55 17.86 4.33
N GLY A 58 -13.58 18.51 4.89
CA GLY A 58 -13.66 19.97 5.02
C GLY A 58 -12.65 20.52 6.04
N ALA A 59 -12.32 19.73 7.05
CA ALA A 59 -11.27 20.02 8.03
C ALA A 59 -9.87 19.55 7.58
N LEU A 60 -9.71 19.06 6.35
CA LEU A 60 -8.47 18.51 5.81
C LEU A 60 -7.92 17.32 6.63
N GLU A 61 -8.79 16.55 7.25
CA GLU A 61 -8.42 15.31 7.93
C GLU A 61 -8.11 14.23 6.89
N THR A 62 -6.85 14.14 6.48
CA THR A 62 -6.35 13.25 5.43
C THR A 62 -5.53 12.11 6.04
N PRO A 63 -6.13 10.90 6.23
CA PRO A 63 -5.42 9.74 6.76
C PRO A 63 -4.27 9.33 5.84
N GLU A 64 -3.05 9.36 6.36
CA GLU A 64 -1.83 9.08 5.58
C GLU A 64 -1.24 7.72 5.93
N ASN A 65 -1.04 7.47 7.22
CA ASN A 65 -0.41 6.23 7.66
C ASN A 65 -1.11 5.65 8.89
N ILE A 66 -0.84 4.38 9.17
CA ILE A 66 -1.48 3.63 10.23
C ILE A 66 -0.48 2.75 10.99
N ALA A 67 -0.59 2.78 12.32
CA ALA A 67 0.04 1.79 13.21
C ALA A 67 -1.02 1.21 14.15
N ILE A 68 -0.93 -0.09 14.44
CA ILE A 68 -1.91 -0.79 15.29
C ILE A 68 -1.18 -1.42 16.47
N ASP A 69 -1.62 -1.14 17.69
CA ASP A 69 -1.02 -1.71 18.90
C ASP A 69 -1.55 -3.13 19.21
N LYS A 70 -0.90 -3.81 20.14
CA LYS A 70 -1.26 -5.17 20.60
C LYS A 70 -2.68 -5.30 21.17
N ARG A 71 -3.37 -4.17 21.42
CA ARG A 71 -4.76 -4.08 21.89
C ARG A 71 -5.74 -3.72 20.78
N ASN A 72 -5.26 -3.65 19.52
CA ASN A 72 -6.02 -3.20 18.35
C ASN A 72 -6.49 -1.74 18.44
N ASN A 73 -5.81 -0.85 19.18
CA ASN A 73 -5.97 0.57 18.94
C ASN A 73 -5.24 0.93 17.62
N LYS A 74 -5.92 1.67 16.77
CA LYS A 74 -5.38 2.17 15.52
C LYS A 74 -4.93 3.60 15.73
N TYR A 75 -3.71 3.91 15.38
CA TYR A 75 -3.16 5.26 15.36
C TYR A 75 -3.04 5.67 13.91
N ILE A 76 -3.63 6.81 13.56
CA ILE A 76 -3.71 7.30 12.18
C ILE A 76 -3.04 8.66 12.14
N SER A 77 -2.02 8.82 11.31
CA SER A 77 -1.47 10.14 11.00
C SER A 77 -2.41 10.88 10.04
N LEU A 78 -2.83 12.09 10.39
CA LEU A 78 -3.59 12.97 9.52
C LEU A 78 -2.63 13.99 8.90
N ALA A 79 -2.26 13.76 7.63
CA ALA A 79 -1.15 14.44 6.98
C ALA A 79 -1.24 15.97 7.07
N LEU A 80 -2.38 16.54 6.68
CA LEU A 80 -2.53 17.97 6.51
C LEU A 80 -2.90 18.73 7.79
N THR A 81 -3.19 18.03 8.89
CA THR A 81 -3.51 18.64 10.20
C THR A 81 -2.41 18.44 11.24
N GLY A 82 -1.45 17.55 10.99
CA GLY A 82 -0.41 17.19 11.97
C GLY A 82 -0.94 16.41 13.17
N GLU A 83 -2.20 15.97 13.14
CA GLU A 83 -2.81 15.19 14.22
C GLU A 83 -2.50 13.70 14.05
N ILE A 84 -2.26 13.03 15.18
CA ILE A 84 -2.36 11.58 15.28
C ILE A 84 -3.69 11.27 15.96
N ARG A 85 -4.62 10.65 15.20
CA ARG A 85 -5.92 10.18 15.68
C ARG A 85 -5.77 8.76 16.20
N LYS A 86 -6.29 8.52 17.43
CA LYS A 86 -6.44 7.17 17.97
C LYS A 86 -7.88 6.71 17.80
N ILE A 87 -8.05 5.50 17.27
CA ILE A 87 -9.34 4.79 17.17
C ILE A 87 -9.24 3.52 18.02
N ALA A 88 -10.03 3.45 19.07
CA ALA A 88 -10.10 2.28 19.95
C ALA A 88 -10.84 1.12 19.25
N PRO A 89 -10.73 -0.14 19.74
CA PRO A 89 -11.42 -1.29 19.17
C PRO A 89 -12.96 -1.15 19.11
N ASP A 90 -13.54 -0.36 19.99
CA ASP A 90 -14.98 -0.05 20.02
C ASP A 90 -15.39 1.09 19.05
N GLY A 91 -14.44 1.60 18.26
CA GLY A 91 -14.65 2.70 17.30
C GLY A 91 -14.53 4.10 17.92
N THR A 92 -14.32 4.24 19.24
CA THR A 92 -14.14 5.55 19.89
C THR A 92 -12.90 6.25 19.35
N GLN A 93 -13.08 7.48 18.85
CA GLN A 93 -12.01 8.32 18.31
C GLN A 93 -11.55 9.37 19.31
N SER A 94 -10.25 9.64 19.36
CA SER A 94 -9.64 10.70 20.18
C SER A 94 -8.35 11.20 19.56
N THR A 95 -8.00 12.46 19.79
CA THR A 95 -6.65 12.96 19.47
C THR A 95 -5.64 12.29 20.41
N PHE A 96 -4.63 11.65 19.84
CA PHE A 96 -3.50 11.10 20.60
C PHE A 96 -2.40 12.15 20.78
N ALA A 97 -2.02 12.85 19.69
CA ALA A 97 -1.04 13.93 19.71
C ALA A 97 -1.28 14.88 18.54
N ARG A 98 -0.63 16.06 18.57
CA ARG A 98 -0.50 16.97 17.44
C ARG A 98 0.94 17.42 17.31
N LEU A 99 1.49 17.33 16.09
CA LEU A 99 2.83 17.80 15.76
C LEU A 99 2.76 19.08 14.89
N PRO A 100 3.70 20.02 15.09
CA PRO A 100 3.61 21.33 14.44
C PRO A 100 4.07 21.26 12.97
N LEU A 101 3.16 21.49 12.03
CA LEU A 101 3.46 21.56 10.60
C LEU A 101 4.28 22.81 10.22
N GLY A 102 4.30 23.84 11.07
CA GLY A 102 5.08 25.07 10.87
C GLY A 102 4.51 26.01 9.80
N ALA A 103 3.39 25.66 9.17
CA ALA A 103 2.69 26.47 8.19
C ALA A 103 1.22 26.02 8.04
N PRO A 104 0.34 26.81 7.43
CA PRO A 104 -1.00 26.38 7.03
C PRO A 104 -0.94 25.14 6.12
N PRO A 105 -2.00 24.29 6.14
CA PRO A 105 -2.09 23.15 5.23
C PRO A 105 -1.86 23.54 3.77
N LEU A 106 -1.30 22.62 2.98
CA LEU A 106 -0.98 22.80 1.55
C LEU A 106 0.08 23.88 1.26
N THR A 107 0.85 24.31 2.27
CA THR A 107 2.02 25.16 2.05
C THR A 107 3.21 24.30 1.63
N PHE A 108 3.83 24.63 0.49
CA PHE A 108 5.07 23.98 0.04
C PHE A 108 6.24 24.36 0.94
N CYS A 109 7.00 23.36 1.40
CA CYS A 109 8.15 23.54 2.28
C CYS A 109 9.26 22.56 1.86
N GLY A 110 10.21 23.04 1.11
CA GLY A 110 11.16 22.16 0.43
C GLY A 110 10.53 21.55 -0.83
N SER A 111 10.60 20.24 -0.96
CA SER A 111 10.17 19.53 -2.17
C SER A 111 8.67 19.21 -2.20
N PHE A 112 7.97 19.31 -1.07
CA PHE A 112 6.56 18.92 -0.97
C PHE A 112 5.79 19.76 0.08
N PHE A 113 4.50 19.48 0.27
CA PHE A 113 3.70 20.10 1.33
C PHE A 113 4.19 19.68 2.71
N ALA A 114 3.96 20.57 3.71
CA ALA A 114 4.10 20.16 5.09
C ALA A 114 3.13 19.00 5.38
N GLY A 115 3.62 17.95 6.03
CA GLY A 115 2.81 16.77 6.30
C GLY A 115 3.35 15.92 7.44
N LEU A 116 2.42 15.33 8.18
CA LEU A 116 2.67 14.22 9.08
C LEU A 116 2.50 12.94 8.28
N THR A 117 3.58 12.18 8.11
CA THR A 117 3.63 11.04 7.19
C THR A 117 3.65 9.70 7.96
N GLY A 118 4.66 8.90 7.76
CA GLY A 118 4.77 7.56 8.35
C GLY A 118 4.79 7.55 9.87
N ILE A 119 4.15 6.52 10.43
CA ILE A 119 4.16 6.24 11.87
C ILE A 119 4.46 4.77 12.12
N THR A 120 5.10 4.46 13.25
CA THR A 120 5.38 3.09 13.69
C THR A 120 5.34 2.98 15.21
N LEU A 121 5.23 1.76 15.72
CA LEU A 121 5.29 1.44 17.15
C LEU A 121 6.52 0.60 17.46
N ASP A 122 7.08 0.78 18.66
CA ASP A 122 8.04 -0.16 19.21
C ASP A 122 7.34 -1.30 20.00
N GLU A 123 8.12 -2.23 20.52
CA GLU A 123 7.62 -3.35 21.33
C GLU A 123 6.99 -2.93 22.67
N HIS A 124 7.18 -1.67 23.11
CA HIS A 124 6.63 -1.07 24.33
C HIS A 124 5.40 -0.21 24.05
N ASP A 125 4.91 -0.17 22.80
CA ASP A 125 3.84 0.67 22.31
C ASP A 125 4.17 2.19 22.38
N ASN A 126 5.43 2.61 22.34
CA ASN A 126 5.77 3.99 22.03
C ASN A 126 5.58 4.23 20.54
N LEU A 127 4.99 5.34 20.18
CA LEU A 127 4.76 5.71 18.79
C LEU A 127 5.91 6.59 18.31
N TYR A 128 6.32 6.39 17.07
CA TYR A 128 7.27 7.25 16.36
C TYR A 128 6.62 7.77 15.09
N ALA A 129 6.99 8.98 14.69
CA ALA A 129 6.39 9.64 13.54
C ALA A 129 7.42 10.44 12.74
N ASN A 130 7.24 10.46 11.43
CA ASN A 130 7.96 11.35 10.53
C ASN A 130 7.16 12.62 10.27
N LEU A 131 7.81 13.78 10.41
CA LEU A 131 7.20 15.09 10.21
C LEU A 131 7.98 15.91 9.19
N ALA A 132 7.38 16.19 8.05
CA ALA A 132 7.86 17.14 7.05
C ALA A 132 7.33 18.54 7.37
N SER A 133 7.81 19.17 8.46
CA SER A 133 7.41 20.52 8.89
C SER A 133 8.05 21.61 8.04
N CYS A 134 7.37 22.74 7.85
CA CYS A 134 7.96 23.97 7.32
C CYS A 134 8.91 24.67 8.30
N ASP A 135 8.75 24.39 9.59
CA ASP A 135 9.67 24.88 10.62
C ASP A 135 10.84 23.89 10.76
N PRO A 136 12.10 24.35 10.49
CA PRO A 136 13.27 23.48 10.63
C PRO A 136 13.49 22.98 12.06
N ASN A 137 12.94 23.65 13.08
CA ASN A 137 13.01 23.19 14.46
C ASN A 137 12.03 22.06 14.76
N SER A 138 11.07 21.81 13.89
CA SER A 138 10.06 20.76 14.05
C SER A 138 10.20 19.62 13.05
N ARG A 139 10.88 19.83 11.91
CA ARG A 139 11.09 18.82 10.87
C ARG A 139 11.99 17.69 11.36
N GLY A 140 11.58 16.46 11.13
CA GLY A 140 12.36 15.27 11.49
C GLY A 140 11.56 14.11 12.06
N MET A 141 12.23 13.27 12.84
CA MET A 141 11.64 12.11 13.49
C MET A 141 11.26 12.43 14.92
N TRP A 142 10.09 11.98 15.33
CA TRP A 142 9.50 12.27 16.64
C TRP A 142 9.24 10.99 17.42
N LYS A 143 9.49 11.00 18.72
CA LYS A 143 9.06 9.98 19.69
C LYS A 143 7.83 10.52 20.42
N LEU A 144 6.78 9.71 20.47
CA LEU A 144 5.53 10.02 21.16
C LEU A 144 5.29 8.94 22.21
N PRO A 145 5.80 9.13 23.41
CA PRO A 145 5.67 8.14 24.47
C PRO A 145 4.21 7.97 24.86
N ARG A 146 3.85 6.80 25.37
CA ARG A 146 2.48 6.56 25.91
C ARG A 146 2.09 7.52 27.04
N LYS A 147 3.08 8.05 27.73
CA LYS A 147 2.93 9.07 28.77
C LYS A 147 4.08 10.06 28.64
N GLY A 148 3.77 11.33 28.57
CA GLY A 148 4.75 12.41 28.37
C GLY A 148 4.42 13.23 27.14
N GLU A 149 5.26 14.20 26.87
CA GLU A 149 5.14 15.08 25.72
C GLU A 149 5.86 14.50 24.50
N PRO A 150 5.39 14.78 23.26
CA PRO A 150 6.13 14.47 22.06
C PRO A 150 7.53 15.12 22.04
N GLU A 151 8.52 14.37 21.60
CA GLU A 151 9.91 14.83 21.51
C GLU A 151 10.46 14.61 20.11
N ARG A 152 11.09 15.63 19.52
CA ARG A 152 11.84 15.46 18.28
C ARG A 152 13.21 14.83 18.58
N ILE A 153 13.38 13.58 18.22
CA ILE A 153 14.59 12.80 18.49
C ILE A 153 15.64 12.94 17.40
N ALA A 154 15.25 13.32 16.18
CA ALA A 154 16.19 13.53 15.08
C ALA A 154 15.75 14.67 14.17
N ALA A 155 16.66 15.59 13.87
CA ALA A 155 16.42 16.68 12.92
C ALA A 155 16.73 16.22 11.49
N LEU A 156 15.92 16.67 10.52
CA LEU A 156 16.17 16.50 9.10
C LEU A 156 16.20 17.86 8.39
N ALA A 157 16.92 17.93 7.27
CA ALA A 157 17.01 19.13 6.46
C ALA A 157 15.67 19.49 5.81
N LEU A 158 15.51 20.74 5.37
CA LEU A 158 14.26 21.22 4.77
C LEU A 158 13.94 20.52 3.44
N GLU A 159 14.96 20.07 2.74
CA GLU A 159 14.87 19.33 1.47
C GLU A 159 14.36 17.90 1.66
N ALA A 160 14.48 17.33 2.87
CA ALA A 160 14.04 15.99 3.18
C ALA A 160 12.51 15.90 3.18
N LEU A 161 11.99 14.79 2.66
CA LEU A 161 10.60 14.38 2.79
C LEU A 161 10.57 13.01 3.47
N PRO A 162 10.75 12.96 4.82
CA PRO A 162 10.68 11.70 5.52
C PRO A 162 9.25 11.14 5.40
N ASN A 163 9.13 9.87 5.03
CA ASN A 163 7.86 9.19 4.76
C ASN A 163 7.74 7.89 5.58
N GLY A 164 7.69 6.72 4.96
CA GLY A 164 7.59 5.46 5.67
C GLY A 164 8.66 5.30 6.75
N ILE A 165 8.27 4.75 7.91
CA ILE A 165 9.16 4.57 9.07
C ILE A 165 8.98 3.18 9.66
N VAL A 166 10.07 2.58 10.11
CA VAL A 166 10.07 1.30 10.83
C VAL A 166 10.99 1.36 12.04
N HIS A 167 10.57 0.78 13.17
CA HIS A 167 11.42 0.54 14.33
C HIS A 167 12.01 -0.87 14.26
N HIS A 168 13.33 -1.00 14.45
CA HIS A 168 13.99 -2.29 14.51
C HIS A 168 15.23 -2.25 15.39
N ARG A 169 15.28 -3.09 16.43
CA ARG A 169 16.44 -3.29 17.34
C ARG A 169 16.99 -1.96 17.88
N GLY A 170 16.12 -1.11 18.46
CA GLY A 170 16.51 0.16 19.06
C GLY A 170 16.91 1.24 18.04
N ASN A 171 16.56 1.06 16.78
CA ASN A 171 16.77 2.06 15.73
C ASN A 171 15.49 2.31 14.94
N LEU A 172 15.38 3.54 14.44
CA LEU A 172 14.40 3.96 13.47
C LEU A 172 15.05 4.01 12.09
N TYR A 173 14.33 3.52 11.10
CA TYR A 173 14.67 3.64 9.70
C TYR A 173 13.55 4.41 9.01
N ALA A 174 13.90 5.44 8.23
CA ALA A 174 12.92 6.28 7.55
C ALA A 174 13.27 6.43 6.07
N ALA A 175 12.30 6.16 5.21
CA ALA A 175 12.39 6.44 3.79
C ALA A 175 12.31 7.96 3.55
N ASP A 176 13.12 8.47 2.65
CA ASP A 176 13.09 9.90 2.25
C ASP A 176 12.69 10.00 0.78
N SER A 177 11.44 10.42 0.57
CA SER A 177 10.82 10.49 -0.75
C SER A 177 11.39 11.60 -1.64
N ALA A 178 12.11 12.57 -1.07
CA ALA A 178 12.73 13.66 -1.83
C ALA A 178 14.21 13.39 -2.13
N LEU A 179 14.95 12.79 -1.18
CA LEU A 179 16.40 12.62 -1.28
C LEU A 179 16.82 11.25 -1.79
N GLY A 180 15.91 10.29 -1.93
CA GLY A 180 16.21 8.96 -2.46
C GLY A 180 17.13 8.15 -1.54
N VAL A 181 16.91 8.24 -0.24
CA VAL A 181 17.73 7.55 0.77
C VAL A 181 16.85 6.92 1.85
N ILE A 182 17.42 5.99 2.60
CA ILE A 182 16.88 5.52 3.87
C ILE A 182 17.77 6.06 4.98
N TRP A 183 17.18 6.80 5.90
CA TRP A 183 17.81 7.28 7.11
C TRP A 183 17.81 6.22 8.20
N LYS A 184 18.78 6.27 9.10
CA LYS A 184 18.83 5.50 10.34
C LYS A 184 19.22 6.40 11.49
N VAL A 185 18.58 6.22 12.64
CA VAL A 185 18.90 6.89 13.90
C VAL A 185 18.53 5.97 15.07
N SER A 186 19.19 6.10 16.22
CA SER A 186 18.76 5.45 17.46
C SER A 186 17.35 5.95 17.87
N ASP A 187 16.53 5.08 18.44
CA ASP A 187 15.23 5.44 19.00
C ASP A 187 15.32 6.30 20.27
N GLU A 188 16.53 6.43 20.83
CA GLU A 188 16.86 7.42 21.88
C GLU A 188 17.31 8.77 21.30
N GLY A 189 17.35 8.88 19.97
CA GLY A 189 17.68 10.12 19.25
C GLY A 189 19.14 10.26 18.84
N GLY A 190 19.43 11.35 18.12
CA GLY A 190 20.77 11.65 17.64
C GLY A 190 20.79 12.23 16.23
N THR A 191 21.97 12.20 15.61
CA THR A 191 22.14 12.62 14.21
C THR A 191 21.79 11.46 13.28
N PRO A 192 20.81 11.63 12.36
CA PRO A 192 20.51 10.61 11.39
C PRO A 192 21.69 10.34 10.45
N GLU A 193 21.94 9.09 10.14
CA GLU A 193 22.90 8.65 9.12
C GLU A 193 22.17 8.05 7.92
N VAL A 194 22.78 8.13 6.73
CA VAL A 194 22.24 7.46 5.56
C VAL A 194 22.55 5.96 5.70
N TRP A 195 21.49 5.17 5.93
CA TRP A 195 21.59 3.71 6.02
C TRP A 195 21.71 3.05 4.66
N ALA A 196 20.90 3.51 3.67
CA ALA A 196 20.92 2.99 2.31
C ALA A 196 20.72 4.11 1.28
N ARG A 197 21.40 3.96 0.14
CA ARG A 197 21.22 4.73 -1.10
C ARG A 197 21.62 3.87 -2.29
N GLY A 198 21.14 4.18 -3.46
CA GLY A 198 21.45 3.43 -4.69
C GLY A 198 20.55 3.86 -5.84
N GLU A 199 20.79 3.28 -7.01
CA GLU A 199 19.97 3.54 -8.20
C GLU A 199 18.51 3.13 -7.98
N GLU A 200 18.26 2.05 -7.27
CA GLU A 200 16.91 1.55 -6.98
C GLU A 200 16.12 2.45 -6.02
N LEU A 201 16.81 3.31 -5.27
CA LEU A 201 16.22 4.30 -4.36
C LEU A 201 16.19 5.70 -4.97
N ALA A 202 16.82 5.94 -6.10
CA ALA A 202 16.85 7.24 -6.74
C ALA A 202 15.42 7.75 -7.03
N VAL A 203 15.26 9.07 -6.95
CA VAL A 203 14.00 9.74 -7.32
C VAL A 203 14.03 10.02 -8.81
N GLU A 204 13.06 9.49 -9.54
CA GLU A 204 12.92 9.69 -10.98
C GLU A 204 11.68 10.52 -11.30
N GLY A 205 11.81 11.40 -12.31
CA GLY A 205 10.71 12.29 -12.71
C GLY A 205 10.56 13.52 -11.79
N VAL A 206 9.62 14.39 -12.16
CA VAL A 206 9.34 15.64 -11.45
C VAL A 206 8.02 15.48 -10.68
N GLY A 207 8.07 15.79 -9.39
CA GLY A 207 6.86 15.81 -8.54
C GLY A 207 6.35 14.42 -8.13
N LEU A 208 7.11 13.34 -8.39
CA LEU A 208 6.81 12.01 -7.89
C LEU A 208 7.64 11.71 -6.63
N PRO A 209 7.05 11.06 -5.62
CA PRO A 209 7.80 10.64 -4.45
C PRO A 209 8.75 9.48 -4.82
N GLY A 210 9.97 9.53 -4.30
CA GLY A 210 10.94 8.43 -4.34
C GLY A 210 10.59 7.34 -3.30
N PRO A 211 11.58 6.86 -2.50
CA PRO A 211 11.33 5.89 -1.43
C PRO A 211 10.21 6.35 -0.50
N ASN A 212 9.14 5.56 -0.38
CA ASN A 212 7.92 5.94 0.33
C ASN A 212 7.63 4.97 1.47
N GLY A 213 6.80 3.95 1.28
CA GLY A 213 6.53 2.94 2.30
C GLY A 213 7.77 2.13 2.67
N LEU A 214 7.88 1.77 3.94
CA LEU A 214 9.03 1.04 4.48
C LEU A 214 8.56 0.00 5.50
N LYS A 215 8.89 -1.27 5.29
CA LYS A 215 8.58 -2.38 6.21
C LYS A 215 9.74 -3.37 6.28
N LEU A 216 9.91 -3.97 7.45
CA LEU A 216 10.83 -5.08 7.65
C LEU A 216 10.07 -6.41 7.56
N PHE A 217 10.54 -7.33 6.74
CA PHE A 217 9.99 -8.68 6.67
C PHE A 217 11.13 -9.69 6.46
N GLU A 218 11.19 -10.74 7.28
CA GLU A 218 12.19 -11.83 7.22
C GLU A 218 13.65 -11.36 7.09
N GLY A 219 14.02 -10.25 7.77
CA GLY A 219 15.37 -9.70 7.78
C GLY A 219 15.77 -8.90 6.55
N GLU A 220 14.81 -8.57 5.69
CA GLU A 220 14.95 -7.63 4.59
C GLU A 220 14.07 -6.39 4.82
N MET A 221 14.62 -5.23 4.48
CA MET A 221 13.88 -3.96 4.47
C MET A 221 13.26 -3.78 3.09
N TYR A 222 11.92 -3.78 3.02
CA TYR A 222 11.19 -3.54 1.79
C TYR A 222 10.80 -2.08 1.70
N VAL A 223 11.02 -1.50 0.52
CA VAL A 223 10.83 -0.07 0.22
C VAL A 223 10.00 0.05 -1.04
N SER A 224 8.89 0.78 -1.00
CA SER A 224 8.22 1.22 -2.21
C SER A 224 8.95 2.43 -2.80
N ASN A 225 9.08 2.48 -4.12
CA ASN A 225 9.58 3.64 -4.85
C ASN A 225 8.60 4.00 -5.97
N PRO A 226 7.57 4.83 -5.69
CA PRO A 226 6.58 5.24 -6.68
C PRO A 226 7.19 5.89 -7.92
N SER A 227 8.24 6.70 -7.78
CA SER A 227 8.88 7.37 -8.93
C SER A 227 9.46 6.39 -9.95
N GLN A 228 9.92 5.22 -9.50
CA GLN A 228 10.41 4.13 -10.35
C GLN A 228 9.39 3.02 -10.56
N THR A 229 8.22 3.11 -9.93
CA THR A 229 7.19 2.06 -9.91
C THR A 229 7.74 0.69 -9.48
N THR A 230 8.51 0.66 -8.39
CA THR A 230 9.16 -0.56 -7.89
C THR A 230 8.94 -0.79 -6.41
N ILE A 231 9.04 -2.05 -6.00
CA ILE A 231 9.30 -2.46 -4.61
C ILE A 231 10.73 -2.99 -4.57
N VAL A 232 11.54 -2.43 -3.68
CA VAL A 232 12.95 -2.81 -3.47
C VAL A 232 13.06 -3.58 -2.17
N ALA A 233 13.83 -4.67 -2.15
CA ALA A 233 14.18 -5.39 -0.93
C ALA A 233 15.68 -5.24 -0.66
N ILE A 234 16.05 -4.83 0.55
CA ILE A 234 17.43 -4.60 0.99
C ILE A 234 17.71 -5.50 2.20
N LYS A 235 18.68 -6.37 2.11
CA LYS A 235 19.06 -7.20 3.26
C LYS A 235 19.56 -6.35 4.42
N VAL A 236 19.10 -6.66 5.64
CA VAL A 236 19.70 -6.10 6.85
C VAL A 236 20.87 -7.00 7.25
N ALA A 237 22.09 -6.46 7.20
CA ALA A 237 23.29 -7.21 7.55
C ALA A 237 23.32 -7.52 9.07
N PRO A 238 24.09 -8.53 9.52
CA PRO A 238 24.17 -8.90 10.94
C PRO A 238 24.61 -7.76 11.87
N ASP A 239 25.40 -6.82 11.36
CA ASP A 239 25.85 -5.61 12.06
C ASP A 239 24.80 -4.47 12.01
N GLY A 240 23.64 -4.69 11.38
CA GLY A 240 22.58 -3.72 11.20
C GLY A 240 22.80 -2.75 10.03
N GLY A 241 23.84 -2.94 9.22
CA GLY A 241 24.09 -2.18 7.99
C GLY A 241 23.19 -2.61 6.83
N ALA A 242 23.14 -1.81 5.76
CA ALA A 242 22.48 -2.18 4.52
C ALA A 242 23.35 -3.19 3.74
N GLY A 243 22.74 -4.32 3.39
CA GLY A 243 23.35 -5.35 2.55
C GLY A 243 22.97 -5.19 1.08
N ALA A 244 22.97 -6.31 0.36
CA ALA A 244 22.59 -6.33 -1.05
C ALA A 244 21.11 -5.97 -1.24
N SER A 245 20.82 -5.16 -2.25
CA SER A 245 19.47 -4.83 -2.71
C SER A 245 19.07 -5.67 -3.92
N ARG A 246 17.75 -5.81 -4.11
CA ARG A 246 17.13 -6.38 -5.31
C ARG A 246 15.76 -5.73 -5.56
N ILE A 247 15.34 -5.70 -6.80
CA ILE A 247 13.96 -5.38 -7.12
C ILE A 247 13.10 -6.59 -6.80
N HIS A 248 12.09 -6.39 -5.95
CA HIS A 248 11.11 -7.42 -5.61
C HIS A 248 9.93 -7.42 -6.61
N ALA A 249 9.41 -6.24 -6.98
CA ALA A 249 8.35 -6.08 -7.97
C ALA A 249 8.57 -4.85 -8.84
N ARG A 250 8.02 -4.86 -10.05
CA ARG A 250 8.06 -3.76 -11.03
C ARG A 250 6.66 -3.42 -11.53
N GLY A 251 6.49 -2.18 -12.02
CA GLY A 251 5.20 -1.69 -12.52
C GLY A 251 4.19 -1.44 -11.40
N VAL A 252 4.65 -1.23 -10.17
CA VAL A 252 3.83 -1.03 -8.98
C VAL A 252 4.00 0.39 -8.47
N PHE A 253 2.97 1.22 -8.64
CA PHE A 253 2.90 2.50 -7.95
C PHE A 253 2.34 2.27 -6.55
N CYS A 254 3.21 2.11 -5.59
CA CYS A 254 2.86 1.76 -4.21
C CYS A 254 3.17 2.93 -3.28
N ASP A 255 2.21 3.33 -2.46
CA ASP A 255 2.45 4.29 -1.40
C ASP A 255 3.04 3.56 -0.18
N ASP A 256 2.25 3.07 0.77
CA ASP A 256 2.73 2.20 1.84
C ASP A 256 1.97 0.86 1.84
N PHE A 257 2.44 -0.12 2.61
CA PHE A 257 1.99 -1.50 2.51
C PHE A 257 2.10 -2.28 3.83
N ALA A 258 1.52 -3.48 3.85
CA ALA A 258 1.67 -4.44 4.94
C ALA A 258 1.94 -5.85 4.39
N PHE A 259 2.58 -6.71 5.18
CA PHE A 259 2.81 -8.11 4.84
C PHE A 259 1.83 -9.06 5.52
N ASP A 260 1.45 -10.12 4.83
CA ASP A 260 0.89 -11.30 5.47
C ASP A 260 2.01 -12.29 5.88
N VAL A 261 1.64 -13.32 6.66
CA VAL A 261 2.58 -14.35 7.14
C VAL A 261 3.13 -15.24 6.02
N ARG A 262 2.63 -15.15 4.79
CA ARG A 262 3.11 -15.89 3.62
C ARG A 262 4.06 -15.05 2.76
N GLY A 263 4.29 -13.79 3.15
CA GLY A 263 5.15 -12.84 2.45
C GLY A 263 4.49 -12.13 1.27
N SER A 264 3.15 -12.20 1.14
CA SER A 264 2.45 -11.31 0.21
C SER A 264 2.35 -9.92 0.81
N LEU A 265 2.51 -8.90 -0.01
CA LEU A 265 2.48 -7.49 0.32
C LEU A 265 1.17 -6.88 -0.18
N TYR A 266 0.50 -6.11 0.67
CA TYR A 266 -0.75 -5.42 0.36
C TYR A 266 -0.51 -3.92 0.33
N CYS A 267 -0.70 -3.30 -0.83
CA CYS A 267 -0.25 -1.96 -1.13
C CYS A 267 -1.40 -1.03 -1.53
N GLY A 268 -1.51 0.12 -0.87
CA GLY A 268 -2.33 1.25 -1.31
C GLY A 268 -1.66 2.00 -2.47
N THR A 269 -2.45 2.43 -3.45
CA THR A 269 -1.93 3.13 -4.63
C THR A 269 -2.57 4.51 -4.79
N ASP A 270 -2.25 5.44 -3.90
CA ASP A 270 -2.65 6.83 -4.09
C ASP A 270 -1.87 7.45 -5.29
N PRO A 271 -2.49 8.05 -6.31
CA PRO A 271 -3.92 8.39 -6.44
C PRO A 271 -4.76 7.41 -7.30
N PHE A 272 -4.30 6.18 -7.57
CA PHE A 272 -4.97 5.28 -8.53
C PHE A 272 -6.15 4.50 -7.93
N ASN A 273 -6.46 4.69 -6.65
CA ASN A 273 -7.61 4.12 -5.96
C ASN A 273 -7.68 2.59 -6.05
N THR A 274 -6.54 1.91 -5.94
CA THR A 274 -6.49 0.44 -5.88
C THR A 274 -5.77 -0.06 -4.64
N LEU A 275 -6.17 -1.23 -4.16
CA LEU A 275 -5.41 -2.05 -3.24
C LEU A 275 -4.84 -3.22 -4.03
N LEU A 276 -3.52 -3.30 -4.08
CA LEU A 276 -2.81 -4.37 -4.78
C LEU A 276 -2.34 -5.43 -3.78
N ARG A 277 -2.34 -6.69 -4.21
CA ARG A 277 -1.58 -7.76 -3.59
C ARG A 277 -0.38 -8.09 -4.47
N ILE A 278 0.80 -8.14 -3.87
CA ILE A 278 2.06 -8.49 -4.53
C ILE A 278 2.55 -9.77 -3.87
N ALA A 279 2.59 -10.86 -4.61
CA ALA A 279 3.02 -12.16 -4.11
C ALA A 279 4.55 -12.22 -3.88
N PRO A 280 5.07 -13.21 -3.15
CA PRO A 280 6.51 -13.36 -2.92
C PRO A 280 7.37 -13.49 -4.19
N ASP A 281 6.78 -13.93 -5.30
CA ASP A 281 7.43 -14.00 -6.61
C ASP A 281 7.37 -12.68 -7.40
N GLY A 282 6.78 -11.63 -6.82
CA GLY A 282 6.63 -10.32 -7.44
C GLY A 282 5.41 -10.18 -8.37
N SER A 283 4.59 -11.21 -8.53
CA SER A 283 3.34 -11.12 -9.30
C SER A 283 2.34 -10.21 -8.60
N VAL A 284 1.57 -9.44 -9.38
CA VAL A 284 0.69 -8.36 -8.91
C VAL A 284 -0.75 -8.67 -9.29
N GLU A 285 -1.64 -8.52 -8.32
CA GLU A 285 -3.09 -8.68 -8.48
C GLU A 285 -3.80 -7.47 -7.86
N THR A 286 -4.88 -6.98 -8.48
CA THR A 286 -5.73 -5.94 -7.91
C THR A 286 -6.83 -6.60 -7.09
N LEU A 287 -6.88 -6.29 -5.79
CA LEU A 287 -7.90 -6.80 -4.88
C LEU A 287 -9.14 -5.89 -4.84
N LEU A 288 -8.94 -4.58 -4.65
CA LEU A 288 -10.00 -3.60 -4.50
C LEU A 288 -9.72 -2.38 -5.38
N THR A 289 -10.79 -1.65 -5.69
CA THR A 289 -10.76 -0.43 -6.50
C THR A 289 -11.65 0.67 -5.89
N ASP A 290 -11.84 1.76 -6.59
CA ASP A 290 -12.75 2.86 -6.23
C ASP A 290 -14.21 2.41 -6.06
N VAL A 291 -14.66 1.39 -6.82
CA VAL A 291 -16.02 0.84 -6.68
C VAL A 291 -16.24 0.15 -5.33
N ASP A 292 -15.18 -0.29 -4.67
CA ASP A 292 -15.19 -0.88 -3.33
C ASP A 292 -15.05 0.18 -2.23
N GLY A 293 -14.94 1.46 -2.61
CA GLY A 293 -14.90 2.61 -1.70
C GLY A 293 -13.50 3.19 -1.45
N LEU A 294 -12.47 2.79 -2.22
CA LEU A 294 -11.16 3.39 -2.13
C LEU A 294 -11.15 4.82 -2.68
N ASP A 295 -10.55 5.75 -1.94
CA ASP A 295 -10.35 7.16 -2.32
C ASP A 295 -8.97 7.63 -1.84
N GLY A 296 -7.94 7.41 -2.66
CA GLY A 296 -6.55 7.66 -2.33
C GLY A 296 -6.04 6.77 -1.20
N PRO A 297 -5.97 5.43 -1.39
CA PRO A 297 -5.42 4.53 -0.37
C PRO A 297 -3.92 4.73 -0.22
N THR A 298 -3.48 5.13 0.98
CA THR A 298 -2.09 5.50 1.29
C THR A 298 -1.33 4.42 2.03
N ALA A 299 -1.93 3.80 3.04
CA ALA A 299 -1.22 2.81 3.85
C ALA A 299 -2.12 1.64 4.26
N ALA A 300 -1.47 0.55 4.66
CA ALA A 300 -2.12 -0.64 5.16
C ALA A 300 -1.44 -1.18 6.43
N ALA A 301 -2.24 -1.77 7.34
CA ALA A 301 -1.75 -2.50 8.50
C ALA A 301 -2.71 -3.60 8.91
N PHE A 302 -2.19 -4.73 9.36
CA PHE A 302 -3.01 -5.82 9.90
C PHE A 302 -3.34 -5.60 11.38
N GLY A 303 -4.54 -6.03 11.77
CA GLY A 303 -4.92 -6.13 13.17
C GLY A 303 -4.14 -7.20 13.93
N HIS A 304 -4.25 -7.17 15.26
CA HIS A 304 -3.59 -8.12 16.15
C HIS A 304 -4.54 -9.18 16.72
N ARG A 305 -4.02 -10.28 17.24
CA ARG A 305 -4.75 -11.32 17.97
C ARG A 305 -5.93 -11.88 17.17
N GLY A 306 -7.16 -11.74 17.65
CA GLY A 306 -8.37 -12.21 16.98
C GLY A 306 -8.73 -11.47 15.70
N ASP A 307 -8.07 -10.35 15.42
CA ASP A 307 -8.29 -9.51 14.24
C ASP A 307 -7.15 -9.59 13.19
N ARG A 308 -6.31 -10.62 13.28
CA ARG A 308 -5.14 -10.80 12.36
C ARG A 308 -5.51 -10.97 10.89
N PHE A 309 -6.75 -11.33 10.60
CA PHE A 309 -7.30 -11.46 9.25
C PHE A 309 -7.90 -10.15 8.71
N GLY A 310 -7.92 -9.09 9.53
CA GLY A 310 -8.37 -7.75 9.17
C GLY A 310 -7.19 -6.90 8.70
N LEU A 311 -7.20 -6.52 7.43
CA LEU A 311 -6.31 -5.51 6.87
C LEU A 311 -7.01 -4.15 6.93
N TYR A 312 -6.40 -3.21 7.60
CA TYR A 312 -6.87 -1.83 7.70
C TYR A 312 -6.17 -0.98 6.63
N VAL A 313 -6.94 -0.20 5.88
CA VAL A 313 -6.45 0.65 4.79
C VAL A 313 -6.89 2.09 5.05
N THR A 314 -5.94 3.02 5.04
CA THR A 314 -6.20 4.46 5.10
C THR A 314 -6.52 4.99 3.71
N ASN A 315 -7.60 5.77 3.58
CA ASN A 315 -7.95 6.52 2.37
C ASN A 315 -7.77 8.01 2.66
N ALA A 316 -6.74 8.61 2.12
CA ALA A 316 -6.42 10.02 2.38
C ALA A 316 -7.37 10.98 1.69
N ALA A 317 -7.91 10.61 0.54
CA ALA A 317 -8.78 11.45 -0.26
C ALA A 317 -8.19 12.87 -0.44
N PHE A 318 -6.91 12.97 -0.77
CA PHE A 318 -6.18 14.23 -0.82
C PHE A 318 -6.84 15.27 -1.73
N PRO A 319 -7.00 16.52 -1.29
CA PRO A 319 -7.73 17.55 -2.04
C PRO A 319 -7.01 18.05 -3.30
N PHE A 320 -5.72 17.73 -3.46
CA PHE A 320 -4.93 18.15 -4.61
C PHE A 320 -4.93 17.15 -5.77
N PHE A 321 -5.48 15.95 -5.60
CA PHE A 321 -5.68 15.02 -6.70
C PHE A 321 -7.04 15.26 -7.39
N PRO A 322 -7.12 15.14 -8.72
CA PRO A 322 -8.34 15.35 -9.49
C PRO A 322 -9.31 14.16 -9.38
N GLN A 323 -9.88 13.95 -8.22
CA GLN A 323 -10.89 12.93 -7.98
C GLN A 323 -12.28 13.54 -7.96
N PRO A 324 -13.32 12.86 -8.45
CA PRO A 324 -14.70 13.37 -8.38
C PRO A 324 -15.19 13.45 -6.93
N PRO A 325 -15.96 14.49 -6.57
CA PRO A 325 -16.62 14.57 -5.27
C PRO A 325 -17.77 13.54 -5.15
N PRO A 326 -18.20 13.13 -3.95
CA PRO A 326 -17.63 13.59 -2.67
C PRO A 326 -16.36 12.85 -2.28
N ARG A 327 -15.38 13.57 -1.74
CA ARG A 327 -14.17 12.99 -1.14
C ARG A 327 -14.54 12.28 0.15
N ARG A 328 -13.94 11.10 0.38
CA ARG A 328 -14.27 10.23 1.52
C ARG A 328 -13.05 9.77 2.29
N PRO A 329 -12.33 10.69 2.96
CA PRO A 329 -11.22 10.26 3.80
C PRO A 329 -11.74 9.30 4.87
N SER A 330 -11.15 8.11 4.95
CA SER A 330 -11.69 7.02 5.77
C SER A 330 -10.62 6.04 6.21
N LEU A 331 -10.95 5.24 7.20
CA LEU A 331 -10.30 3.98 7.52
C LEU A 331 -11.23 2.85 7.12
N MET A 332 -10.76 1.97 6.25
CA MET A 332 -11.47 0.77 5.84
C MET A 332 -10.84 -0.47 6.45
N ARG A 333 -11.62 -1.54 6.60
CA ARG A 333 -11.17 -2.86 6.99
C ARG A 333 -11.56 -3.87 5.93
N VAL A 334 -10.59 -4.63 5.48
CA VAL A 334 -10.74 -5.72 4.49
C VAL A 334 -10.51 -7.04 5.21
N SER A 335 -11.45 -7.97 5.14
CA SER A 335 -11.27 -9.32 5.69
C SER A 335 -10.57 -10.21 4.66
N LEU A 336 -9.42 -10.75 5.03
CA LEU A 336 -8.62 -11.63 4.19
C LEU A 336 -8.66 -13.07 4.72
N ASP A 337 -8.26 -14.04 3.89
CA ASP A 337 -8.14 -15.46 4.23
C ASP A 337 -6.77 -15.82 4.84
N VAL A 338 -5.83 -14.87 4.83
CA VAL A 338 -4.48 -15.01 5.35
C VAL A 338 -4.26 -14.00 6.47
N PRO A 339 -3.71 -14.42 7.62
CA PRO A 339 -3.42 -13.48 8.70
C PRO A 339 -2.19 -12.62 8.35
N GLY A 340 -2.21 -11.38 8.87
CA GLY A 340 -1.08 -10.49 8.76
C GLY A 340 0.17 -10.95 9.50
N ASP A 341 1.31 -10.58 8.98
CA ASP A 341 2.56 -10.59 9.72
C ASP A 341 2.51 -9.48 10.78
N LEU A 342 2.76 -9.87 12.01
CA LEU A 342 2.83 -8.93 13.12
C LEU A 342 4.26 -8.41 13.15
N LEU A 343 4.47 -7.27 12.52
CA LEU A 343 5.72 -6.53 12.66
C LEU A 343 6.00 -6.30 14.15
N PRO A 344 7.26 -6.45 14.58
CA PRO A 344 7.64 -6.44 15.99
C PRO A 344 7.28 -5.13 16.69
#